data_33e9e2a833123e50d33c860c3b2b061c
#
_entry.id   33e9e2a833123e50d33c860c3b2b061c
#
_cell.length_a   1.000
_cell.length_b   1.000
_cell.length_c   1.000
_cell.angle_alpha   90.00
_cell.angle_beta   90.00
_cell.angle_gamma   90.00
#
_symmetry.space_group_name_H-M   'P 1'
#
loop_
_entity.id
_entity.type
_entity.pdbx_description
1 polymer ?
#
loop_
_entity_poly.entity_id
_entity_poly.type
_entity_poly.pdbx_seq_one_letter_code
_entity_poly.pdbx_strand_id
1 'polypeptide(L)'
;MERMPAISLAAVPGRRSATLDLAVEIEKKGFTGIYCPSLGDSMALSQAIALVTKEILFGTSIMPIYFRQVFDHASSASFIHETSKGRFRFGIGVSHGPALKAKGLEGGKPLSDIRSFVSELKEAPRVGELPPIILAAMRKKMIALAGEIGNGMVFANAARSHMQESLDVLSASTKKDANFFIGNMIPTCISEDVEAAKAVNRKTLTSYAMLPNYRNYWKEAGYVEEMEAIEKAIEAKEFDRIPHF
;
A
#
# COMPACT_ATOMS: atom_id res chain seq x y z
N MET A 1 9.07 -17.30 -18.96
CA MET A 1 7.67 -17.17 -18.46
C MET A 1 7.51 -15.78 -17.86
N GLU A 2 6.49 -15.05 -18.28
CA GLU A 2 6.13 -13.80 -17.62
C GLU A 2 5.78 -14.10 -16.16
N ARG A 3 6.29 -13.27 -15.24
CA ARG A 3 5.98 -13.44 -13.83
C ARG A 3 4.54 -13.00 -13.59
N MET A 4 3.76 -13.85 -12.91
CA MET A 4 2.41 -13.49 -12.48
C MET A 4 2.47 -12.28 -11.54
N PRO A 5 1.49 -11.35 -11.57
CA PRO A 5 1.46 -10.22 -10.66
C PRO A 5 1.30 -10.67 -9.21
N ALA A 6 1.42 -9.74 -8.27
CA ALA A 6 0.98 -9.95 -6.91
C ALA A 6 -0.51 -9.65 -6.77
N ILE A 7 -1.17 -10.28 -5.80
CA ILE A 7 -2.60 -10.13 -5.51
C ILE A 7 -2.80 -9.40 -4.19
N SER A 8 -3.79 -8.52 -4.13
CA SER A 8 -4.23 -7.91 -2.87
C SER A 8 -5.34 -8.74 -2.24
N LEU A 9 -5.19 -9.09 -0.95
CA LEU A 9 -6.21 -9.81 -0.18
C LEU A 9 -6.61 -9.05 1.08
N ALA A 10 -7.91 -9.00 1.35
CA ALA A 10 -8.49 -8.45 2.57
C ALA A 10 -9.37 -9.48 3.27
N ALA A 11 -9.20 -9.64 4.58
CA ALA A 11 -9.97 -10.58 5.38
C ALA A 11 -11.27 -9.94 5.90
N VAL A 12 -12.34 -10.03 5.12
CA VAL A 12 -13.66 -9.50 5.49
C VAL A 12 -14.32 -10.37 6.55
N PRO A 13 -15.00 -9.80 7.56
CA PRO A 13 -15.78 -10.58 8.53
C PRO A 13 -16.73 -11.58 7.85
N GLY A 14 -16.78 -12.80 8.36
CA GLY A 14 -17.57 -13.91 7.80
C GLY A 14 -16.92 -14.66 6.62
N ARG A 15 -15.81 -14.14 6.05
CA ARG A 15 -15.10 -14.77 4.93
C ARG A 15 -13.61 -15.03 5.21
N ARG A 16 -13.16 -14.89 6.47
CA ARG A 16 -11.73 -14.96 6.82
C ARG A 16 -11.10 -16.30 6.47
N SER A 17 -11.77 -17.42 6.77
CA SER A 17 -11.27 -18.74 6.42
C SER A 17 -11.14 -18.90 4.91
N ALA A 18 -12.16 -18.54 4.13
CA ALA A 18 -12.10 -18.57 2.67
C ALA A 18 -11.00 -17.69 2.09
N THR A 19 -10.64 -16.58 2.77
CA THR A 19 -9.49 -15.74 2.37
C THR A 19 -8.16 -16.50 2.54
N LEU A 20 -8.03 -17.33 3.58
CA LEU A 20 -6.83 -18.15 3.79
C LEU A 20 -6.75 -19.30 2.78
N ASP A 21 -7.87 -19.93 2.47
CA ASP A 21 -7.94 -20.93 1.40
C ASP A 21 -7.51 -20.33 0.06
N LEU A 22 -7.98 -19.10 -0.24
CA LEU A 22 -7.59 -18.37 -1.43
C LEU A 22 -6.09 -18.02 -1.44
N ALA A 23 -5.49 -17.69 -0.30
CA ALA A 23 -4.05 -17.43 -0.21
C ALA A 23 -3.23 -18.68 -0.61
N VAL A 24 -3.65 -19.86 -0.19
CA VAL A 24 -3.04 -21.14 -0.60
C VAL A 24 -3.19 -21.38 -2.11
N GLU A 25 -4.35 -21.09 -2.68
CA GLU A 25 -4.58 -21.24 -4.12
C GLU A 25 -3.77 -20.22 -4.95
N ILE A 26 -3.60 -19.00 -4.47
CA ILE A 26 -2.75 -17.95 -5.10
C ILE A 26 -1.31 -18.44 -5.15
N GLU A 27 -0.79 -19.00 -4.05
CA GLU A 27 0.55 -19.58 -4.02
C GLU A 27 0.70 -20.73 -5.03
N LYS A 28 -0.22 -21.70 -5.04
CA LYS A 28 -0.22 -22.84 -5.98
C LYS A 28 -0.25 -22.40 -7.45
N LYS A 29 -0.91 -21.28 -7.74
CA LYS A 29 -1.00 -20.72 -9.10
C LYS A 29 0.25 -19.93 -9.53
N GLY A 30 1.24 -19.75 -8.66
CA GLY A 30 2.51 -19.12 -8.97
C GLY A 30 2.45 -17.58 -9.04
N PHE A 31 1.51 -16.95 -8.35
CA PHE A 31 1.53 -15.49 -8.19
C PHE A 31 2.76 -15.06 -7.38
N THR A 32 3.28 -13.86 -7.65
CA THR A 32 4.56 -13.40 -7.07
C THR A 32 4.44 -12.92 -5.63
N GLY A 33 3.23 -12.64 -5.14
CA GLY A 33 3.05 -12.18 -3.78
C GLY A 33 1.59 -11.94 -3.40
N ILE A 34 1.35 -11.81 -2.09
CA ILE A 34 0.07 -11.42 -1.50
C ILE A 34 0.27 -10.17 -0.66
N TYR A 35 -0.44 -9.09 -0.95
CA TYR A 35 -0.32 -7.86 -0.17
C TYR A 35 -1.66 -7.48 0.47
N CYS A 36 -1.62 -7.28 1.81
CA CYS A 36 -2.80 -7.04 2.63
C CYS A 36 -3.03 -5.53 2.81
N PRO A 37 -4.13 -4.97 2.27
CA PRO A 37 -4.45 -3.56 2.45
C PRO A 37 -4.91 -3.27 3.88
N SER A 38 -5.01 -1.99 4.24
CA SER A 38 -5.47 -1.53 5.56
C SER A 38 -6.97 -1.75 5.83
N LEU A 39 -7.59 -2.69 5.13
CA LEU A 39 -8.97 -3.11 5.34
C LEU A 39 -9.03 -4.24 6.38
N GLY A 40 -9.48 -3.93 7.57
CA GLY A 40 -9.41 -4.84 8.71
C GLY A 40 -8.02 -4.88 9.36
N ASP A 41 -7.67 -5.98 9.98
CA ASP A 41 -6.35 -6.20 10.58
C ASP A 41 -5.41 -6.90 9.60
N SER A 42 -4.63 -6.11 8.88
CA SER A 42 -3.66 -6.62 7.89
C SER A 42 -2.49 -7.38 8.54
N MET A 43 -2.14 -7.08 9.80
CA MET A 43 -1.10 -7.84 10.53
C MET A 43 -1.60 -9.24 10.91
N ALA A 44 -2.82 -9.34 11.45
CA ALA A 44 -3.43 -10.63 11.77
C ALA A 44 -3.60 -11.50 10.51
N LEU A 45 -4.01 -10.90 9.37
CA LEU A 45 -4.08 -11.61 8.10
C LEU A 45 -2.70 -12.06 7.63
N SER A 46 -1.69 -11.20 7.72
CA SER A 46 -0.31 -11.55 7.35
C SER A 46 0.24 -12.69 8.21
N GLN A 47 -0.04 -12.68 9.51
CA GLN A 47 0.33 -13.77 10.41
C GLN A 47 -0.32 -15.10 10.01
N ALA A 48 -1.60 -15.09 9.68
CA ALA A 48 -2.30 -16.28 9.22
C ALA A 48 -1.76 -16.78 7.86
N ILE A 49 -1.46 -15.87 6.91
CA ILE A 49 -0.82 -16.22 5.62
C ILE A 49 0.55 -16.87 5.85
N ALA A 50 1.35 -16.37 6.80
CA ALA A 50 2.64 -16.96 7.14
C ALA A 50 2.55 -18.45 7.47
N LEU A 51 1.46 -18.85 8.14
CA LEU A 51 1.24 -20.21 8.60
C LEU A 51 0.65 -21.14 7.53
N VAL A 52 -0.20 -20.62 6.63
CA VAL A 52 -0.91 -21.45 5.63
C VAL A 52 -0.18 -21.54 4.29
N THR A 53 0.81 -20.67 4.04
CA THR A 53 1.64 -20.66 2.81
C THR A 53 3.09 -21.05 3.11
N LYS A 54 3.85 -21.45 2.09
CA LYS A 54 5.22 -21.99 2.25
C LYS A 54 6.30 -21.16 1.58
N GLU A 55 6.03 -20.59 0.41
CA GLU A 55 7.04 -19.98 -0.48
C GLU A 55 6.69 -18.55 -0.90
N ILE A 56 5.40 -18.25 -1.08
CA ILE A 56 4.96 -16.95 -1.59
C ILE A 56 5.40 -15.79 -0.69
N LEU A 57 5.89 -14.72 -1.32
CA LEU A 57 6.15 -13.48 -0.62
C LEU A 57 4.84 -12.79 -0.24
N PHE A 58 4.80 -12.16 0.89
CA PHE A 58 3.61 -11.42 1.31
C PHE A 58 3.96 -10.21 2.19
N GLY A 59 2.98 -9.35 2.41
CA GLY A 59 3.21 -8.18 3.25
C GLY A 59 1.96 -7.35 3.49
N THR A 60 2.10 -6.31 4.27
CA THR A 60 1.09 -5.27 4.38
C THR A 60 1.26 -4.22 3.28
N SER A 61 0.16 -3.72 2.72
CA SER A 61 0.17 -2.63 1.72
C SER A 61 -1.05 -1.71 1.91
N ILE A 62 -1.07 -0.99 2.99
CA ILE A 62 -0.06 -0.81 4.03
C ILE A 62 -0.68 -0.97 5.42
N MET A 63 0.15 -1.12 6.44
CA MET A 63 -0.27 -0.96 7.83
C MET A 63 -0.10 0.50 8.25
N PRO A 64 -1.16 1.19 8.69
CA PRO A 64 -1.06 2.55 9.19
C PRO A 64 -0.27 2.62 10.50
N ILE A 65 0.72 3.53 10.55
CA ILE A 65 1.62 3.66 11.71
C ILE A 65 0.90 4.10 13.01
N TYR A 66 -0.25 4.77 12.88
CA TYR A 66 -1.01 5.29 14.02
C TYR A 66 -1.98 4.28 14.67
N PHE A 67 -2.12 3.06 14.09
CA PHE A 67 -3.13 2.12 14.58
C PHE A 67 -2.69 1.32 15.82
N ARG A 68 -1.39 1.28 16.10
CA ARG A 68 -0.81 0.56 17.24
C ARG A 68 0.42 1.30 17.76
N GLN A 69 0.84 0.96 18.96
CA GLN A 69 2.13 1.41 19.49
C GLN A 69 3.30 0.84 18.66
N VAL A 70 4.40 1.59 18.57
CA VAL A 70 5.58 1.17 17.79
C VAL A 70 6.09 -0.19 18.21
N PHE A 71 6.15 -0.45 19.52
CA PHE A 71 6.59 -1.73 20.08
C PHE A 71 5.69 -2.90 19.61
N ASP A 72 4.37 -2.71 19.56
CA ASP A 72 3.44 -3.74 19.08
C ASP A 72 3.64 -4.02 17.59
N HIS A 73 3.91 -2.98 16.80
CA HIS A 73 4.27 -3.12 15.40
C HIS A 73 5.57 -3.92 15.23
N ALA A 74 6.62 -3.56 15.98
CA ALA A 74 7.92 -4.21 15.90
C ALA A 74 7.83 -5.69 16.30
N SER A 75 7.21 -5.98 17.44
CA SER A 75 7.02 -7.34 17.95
C SER A 75 6.22 -8.21 16.97
N SER A 76 5.09 -7.71 16.46
CA SER A 76 4.28 -8.44 15.50
C SER A 76 5.00 -8.66 14.18
N ALA A 77 5.70 -7.63 13.67
CA ALA A 77 6.41 -7.71 12.39
C ALA A 77 7.57 -8.71 12.45
N SER A 78 8.36 -8.69 13.54
CA SER A 78 9.45 -9.64 13.77
C SER A 78 8.91 -11.08 13.90
N PHE A 79 7.84 -11.29 14.67
CA PHE A 79 7.21 -12.60 14.80
C PHE A 79 6.76 -13.17 13.43
N ILE A 80 6.10 -12.35 12.60
CA ILE A 80 5.67 -12.77 11.26
C ILE A 80 6.88 -13.06 10.36
N HIS A 81 7.93 -12.25 10.47
CA HIS A 81 9.16 -12.43 9.69
C HIS A 81 9.84 -13.77 10.01
N GLU A 82 10.03 -14.06 11.29
CA GLU A 82 10.64 -15.31 11.75
C GLU A 82 9.79 -16.52 11.37
N THR A 83 8.49 -16.53 11.69
CA THR A 83 7.60 -17.66 11.43
C THR A 83 7.38 -17.91 9.95
N SER A 84 7.50 -16.89 9.10
CA SER A 84 7.45 -17.01 7.64
C SER A 84 8.81 -17.33 7.00
N LYS A 85 9.88 -17.44 7.76
CA LYS A 85 11.25 -17.66 7.25
C LYS A 85 11.69 -16.56 6.27
N GLY A 86 11.45 -15.30 6.63
CA GLY A 86 11.90 -14.14 5.87
C GLY A 86 11.01 -13.74 4.68
N ARG A 87 9.83 -14.33 4.49
CA ARG A 87 8.94 -14.02 3.36
C ARG A 87 8.11 -12.75 3.53
N PHE A 88 8.05 -12.19 4.73
CA PHE A 88 7.22 -11.04 5.06
C PHE A 88 7.90 -9.71 4.71
N ARG A 89 7.13 -8.79 4.12
CA ARG A 89 7.48 -7.38 3.91
C ARG A 89 6.54 -6.50 4.71
N PHE A 90 7.10 -5.66 5.57
CA PHE A 90 6.31 -4.76 6.41
C PHE A 90 6.07 -3.43 5.69
N GLY A 91 4.97 -3.35 4.96
CA GLY A 91 4.53 -2.12 4.30
C GLY A 91 3.82 -1.20 5.29
N ILE A 92 4.29 0.03 5.43
CA ILE A 92 3.81 1.05 6.37
C ILE A 92 3.42 2.35 5.67
N GLY A 93 2.56 3.13 6.29
CA GLY A 93 2.15 4.44 5.79
C GLY A 93 1.32 5.22 6.82
N VAL A 94 1.06 6.50 6.52
CA VAL A 94 0.31 7.41 7.42
C VAL A 94 -1.20 7.26 7.34
N SER A 95 -1.73 6.47 6.38
CA SER A 95 -3.17 6.43 6.10
C SER A 95 -3.73 7.76 5.58
N HIS A 96 -5.03 7.95 5.64
CA HIS A 96 -5.74 9.14 5.17
C HIS A 96 -6.54 9.77 6.30
N GLY A 97 -6.62 11.09 6.33
CA GLY A 97 -7.32 11.82 7.37
C GLY A 97 -8.73 11.29 7.68
N PRO A 98 -9.62 11.08 6.69
CA PRO A 98 -10.93 10.49 6.92
C PRO A 98 -10.91 9.11 7.57
N ALA A 99 -9.98 8.24 7.18
CA ALA A 99 -9.85 6.89 7.75
C ALA A 99 -9.34 6.92 9.20
N LEU A 100 -8.42 7.83 9.53
CA LEU A 100 -7.96 8.07 10.90
C LEU A 100 -9.10 8.61 11.77
N LYS A 101 -9.79 9.66 11.30
CA LYS A 101 -10.91 10.26 12.01
C LYS A 101 -12.04 9.27 12.33
N ALA A 102 -12.35 8.38 11.38
CA ALA A 102 -13.35 7.33 11.60
C ALA A 102 -12.98 6.33 12.70
N LYS A 103 -11.69 6.30 13.09
CA LYS A 103 -11.15 5.46 14.19
C LYS A 103 -10.83 6.27 15.45
N GLY A 104 -11.20 7.54 15.49
CA GLY A 104 -10.85 8.43 16.62
C GLY A 104 -9.36 8.76 16.73
N LEU A 105 -8.62 8.65 15.62
CA LEU A 105 -7.19 8.93 15.55
C LEU A 105 -6.91 10.22 14.80
N GLU A 106 -5.83 10.88 15.16
CA GLU A 106 -5.31 12.06 14.46
C GLU A 106 -3.98 11.73 13.79
N GLY A 107 -3.77 12.27 12.60
CA GLY A 107 -2.50 12.19 11.89
C GLY A 107 -1.64 13.41 12.19
N GLY A 108 -0.34 13.23 12.20
CA GLY A 108 0.62 14.30 12.38
C GLY A 108 1.24 14.78 11.06
N LYS A 109 2.57 14.93 11.07
CA LYS A 109 3.37 15.36 9.91
C LYS A 109 3.93 14.15 9.15
N PRO A 110 3.38 13.75 8.00
CA PRO A 110 3.67 12.47 7.36
C PRO A 110 5.14 12.09 7.25
N LEU A 111 6.01 13.00 6.79
CA LEU A 111 7.44 12.72 6.61
C LEU A 111 8.17 12.55 7.95
N SER A 112 7.89 13.41 8.90
CA SER A 112 8.47 13.39 10.24
C SER A 112 8.03 12.12 10.98
N ASP A 113 6.74 11.82 10.92
CA ASP A 113 6.15 10.71 11.66
C ASP A 113 6.62 9.35 11.13
N ILE A 114 6.74 9.20 9.81
CA ILE A 114 7.34 8.00 9.21
C ILE A 114 8.81 7.86 9.61
N ARG A 115 9.57 8.94 9.61
CA ARG A 115 10.98 8.90 10.01
C ARG A 115 11.14 8.48 11.46
N SER A 116 10.40 9.11 12.37
CA SER A 116 10.42 8.77 13.80
C SER A 116 9.98 7.33 14.03
N PHE A 117 8.86 6.93 13.41
CA PHE A 117 8.34 5.57 13.52
C PHE A 117 9.37 4.51 13.08
N VAL A 118 10.05 4.71 11.94
CA VAL A 118 11.06 3.76 11.45
C VAL A 118 12.28 3.72 12.37
N SER A 119 12.70 4.87 12.92
CA SER A 119 13.80 4.92 13.91
C SER A 119 13.44 4.13 15.16
N GLU A 120 12.31 4.46 15.78
CA GLU A 120 11.82 3.80 16.98
C GLU A 120 11.56 2.29 16.78
N LEU A 121 11.06 1.91 15.58
CA LEU A 121 10.84 0.51 15.22
C LEU A 121 12.17 -0.26 15.22
N LYS A 122 13.23 0.32 14.63
CA LYS A 122 14.58 -0.29 14.57
C LYS A 122 15.27 -0.35 15.94
N GLU A 123 14.91 0.55 16.83
CA GLU A 123 15.46 0.64 18.20
C GLU A 123 14.65 -0.17 19.23
N ALA A 124 13.51 -0.76 18.82
CA ALA A 124 12.64 -1.52 19.71
C ALA A 124 13.39 -2.70 20.37
N PRO A 125 13.46 -2.77 21.72
CA PRO A 125 14.29 -3.76 22.39
C PRO A 125 13.65 -5.15 22.36
N ARG A 126 14.46 -6.18 22.20
CA ARG A 126 14.07 -7.59 22.38
C ARG A 126 12.95 -8.08 21.45
N VAL A 127 12.80 -7.50 20.28
CA VAL A 127 11.76 -7.92 19.31
C VAL A 127 12.25 -8.95 18.30
N GLY A 128 13.55 -9.13 18.13
CA GLY A 128 14.15 -10.01 17.12
C GLY A 128 14.44 -9.29 15.80
N GLU A 129 14.67 -10.05 14.74
CA GLU A 129 14.94 -9.49 13.40
C GLU A 129 13.69 -8.89 12.78
N LEU A 130 13.83 -7.67 12.26
CA LEU A 130 12.74 -6.98 11.57
C LEU A 130 12.70 -7.36 10.09
N PRO A 131 11.51 -7.46 9.48
CA PRO A 131 11.36 -7.64 8.04
C PRO A 131 11.81 -6.39 7.27
N PRO A 132 12.03 -6.51 5.93
CA PRO A 132 12.16 -5.34 5.08
C PRO A 132 10.99 -4.37 5.24
N ILE A 133 11.31 -3.09 5.46
CA ILE A 133 10.33 -2.01 5.68
C ILE A 133 10.05 -1.33 4.35
N ILE A 134 8.78 -1.35 3.93
CA ILE A 134 8.31 -0.78 2.66
C ILE A 134 7.44 0.43 2.93
N LEU A 135 7.78 1.60 2.40
CA LEU A 135 7.03 2.82 2.65
C LEU A 135 5.96 3.06 1.57
N ALA A 136 4.74 3.42 1.98
CA ALA A 136 3.77 4.01 1.06
C ALA A 136 4.28 5.37 0.59
N ALA A 137 4.55 5.52 -0.70
CA ALA A 137 5.13 6.73 -1.25
C ALA A 137 4.47 7.07 -2.59
N MET A 138 3.94 8.29 -2.70
CA MET A 138 3.29 8.78 -3.92
C MET A 138 4.04 9.96 -4.54
N ARG A 139 4.56 10.89 -3.73
CA ARG A 139 5.14 12.15 -4.17
C ARG A 139 6.61 12.26 -3.81
N LYS A 140 7.34 13.10 -4.54
CA LYS A 140 8.82 13.23 -4.53
C LYS A 140 9.46 13.17 -3.13
N LYS A 141 8.92 13.89 -2.14
CA LYS A 141 9.51 13.92 -0.79
C LYS A 141 9.39 12.57 -0.06
N MET A 142 8.27 11.87 -0.20
CA MET A 142 8.09 10.56 0.43
C MET A 142 8.86 9.47 -0.32
N ILE A 143 8.99 9.57 -1.66
CA ILE A 143 9.82 8.68 -2.46
C ILE A 143 11.29 8.81 -2.06
N ALA A 144 11.79 10.04 -1.92
CA ALA A 144 13.16 10.29 -1.42
C ALA A 144 13.37 9.69 -0.03
N LEU A 145 12.41 9.90 0.89
CA LEU A 145 12.46 9.32 2.23
C LEU A 145 12.47 7.78 2.18
N ALA A 146 11.66 7.16 1.32
CA ALA A 146 11.65 5.71 1.17
C ALA A 146 13.02 5.18 0.72
N GLY A 147 13.69 5.87 -0.21
CA GLY A 147 15.05 5.52 -0.63
C GLY A 147 16.12 5.74 0.44
N GLU A 148 15.87 6.60 1.42
CA GLU A 148 16.81 6.90 2.50
C GLU A 148 16.72 5.92 3.68
N ILE A 149 15.51 5.59 4.13
CA ILE A 149 15.31 4.86 5.39
C ILE A 149 14.64 3.50 5.24
N GLY A 150 14.03 3.22 4.07
CA GLY A 150 13.30 1.99 3.80
C GLY A 150 14.08 0.97 2.97
N ASN A 151 13.50 -0.22 2.84
CA ASN A 151 13.97 -1.30 1.95
C ASN A 151 13.11 -1.38 0.67
N GLY A 152 12.25 -0.39 0.46
CA GLY A 152 11.40 -0.31 -0.71
C GLY A 152 10.26 0.68 -0.53
N MET A 153 9.45 0.78 -1.57
CA MET A 153 8.27 1.63 -1.58
C MET A 153 7.12 1.01 -2.37
N VAL A 154 5.91 1.48 -2.06
CA VAL A 154 4.70 1.10 -2.78
C VAL A 154 3.88 2.33 -3.12
N PHE A 155 3.52 2.43 -4.38
CA PHE A 155 2.52 3.38 -4.87
C PHE A 155 1.11 2.82 -4.73
N ALA A 156 0.12 3.69 -4.78
CA ALA A 156 -1.27 3.32 -4.94
C ALA A 156 -1.90 4.17 -6.06
N ASN A 157 -2.35 3.52 -7.12
CA ASN A 157 -2.94 4.18 -8.30
C ASN A 157 -2.00 5.19 -8.98
N ALA A 158 -0.70 4.91 -8.99
CA ALA A 158 0.25 5.77 -9.67
C ALA A 158 0.08 5.69 -11.19
N ALA A 159 0.09 6.84 -11.85
CA ALA A 159 -0.05 6.95 -13.29
C ALA A 159 1.20 6.40 -14.00
N ARG A 160 0.98 5.54 -15.00
CA ARG A 160 2.07 4.96 -15.80
C ARG A 160 2.90 6.03 -16.51
N SER A 161 2.24 7.07 -17.00
CA SER A 161 2.87 8.21 -17.70
C SER A 161 3.87 8.98 -16.83
N HIS A 162 3.65 9.02 -15.51
CA HIS A 162 4.49 9.75 -14.56
C HIS A 162 5.47 8.85 -13.77
N MET A 163 5.46 7.54 -14.04
CA MET A 163 6.24 6.58 -13.25
C MET A 163 7.74 6.83 -13.33
N GLN A 164 8.26 7.11 -14.53
CA GLN A 164 9.69 7.36 -14.73
C GLN A 164 10.15 8.58 -13.94
N GLU A 165 9.43 9.70 -14.01
CA GLU A 165 9.74 10.92 -13.25
C GLU A 165 9.68 10.69 -11.73
N SER A 166 8.71 9.90 -11.28
CA SER A 166 8.61 9.51 -9.87
C SER A 166 9.84 8.70 -9.41
N LEU A 167 10.27 7.72 -10.22
CA LEU A 167 11.42 6.88 -9.89
C LEU A 167 12.77 7.61 -10.00
N ASP A 168 12.85 8.67 -10.80
CA ASP A 168 14.07 9.47 -10.95
C ASP A 168 14.45 10.25 -9.68
N VAL A 169 13.53 10.35 -8.74
CA VAL A 169 13.79 10.91 -7.39
C VAL A 169 14.72 10.01 -6.57
N LEU A 170 14.72 8.69 -6.82
CA LEU A 170 15.59 7.75 -6.12
C LEU A 170 17.06 7.95 -6.50
N SER A 171 17.95 7.77 -5.55
CA SER A 171 19.40 7.80 -5.80
C SER A 171 19.83 6.74 -6.81
N ALA A 172 20.96 6.97 -7.48
CA ALA A 172 21.50 6.01 -8.42
C ALA A 172 21.87 4.66 -7.75
N SER A 173 22.28 4.68 -6.49
CA SER A 173 22.53 3.48 -5.69
C SER A 173 21.25 2.71 -5.40
N THR A 174 20.20 3.40 -4.95
CA THR A 174 18.89 2.78 -4.68
C THR A 174 18.27 2.17 -5.94
N LYS A 175 18.37 2.87 -7.09
CA LYS A 175 17.88 2.34 -8.38
C LYS A 175 18.60 1.07 -8.86
N LYS A 176 19.83 0.88 -8.45
CA LYS A 176 20.65 -0.31 -8.78
C LYS A 176 20.53 -1.45 -7.78
N ASP A 177 19.95 -1.20 -6.60
CA ASP A 177 19.76 -2.22 -5.59
C ASP A 177 18.61 -3.16 -5.99
N ALA A 178 18.95 -4.38 -6.38
CA ALA A 178 18.00 -5.42 -6.75
C ALA A 178 17.07 -5.84 -5.60
N ASN A 179 17.44 -5.53 -4.35
CA ASN A 179 16.63 -5.84 -3.15
C ASN A 179 15.67 -4.71 -2.79
N PHE A 180 15.84 -3.50 -3.38
CA PHE A 180 14.93 -2.40 -3.12
C PHE A 180 13.58 -2.66 -3.82
N PHE A 181 12.56 -2.95 -3.01
CA PHE A 181 11.23 -3.28 -3.53
C PHE A 181 10.52 -2.05 -4.08
N ILE A 182 9.95 -2.16 -5.28
CA ILE A 182 9.06 -1.16 -5.88
C ILE A 182 7.78 -1.85 -6.28
N GLY A 183 6.65 -1.37 -5.75
CA GLY A 183 5.32 -1.86 -6.07
C GLY A 183 4.36 -0.74 -6.47
N ASN A 184 3.30 -1.08 -7.20
CA ASN A 184 2.17 -0.19 -7.44
C ASN A 184 0.87 -0.99 -7.28
N MET A 185 0.03 -0.57 -6.35
CA MET A 185 -1.29 -1.14 -6.17
C MET A 185 -2.23 -0.55 -7.23
N ILE A 186 -2.75 -1.40 -8.10
CA ILE A 186 -3.60 -1.00 -9.23
C ILE A 186 -4.94 -1.74 -9.14
N PRO A 187 -6.07 -1.02 -9.02
CA PRO A 187 -7.39 -1.63 -9.16
C PRO A 187 -7.52 -2.32 -10.51
N THR A 188 -7.96 -3.55 -10.50
CA THR A 188 -8.04 -4.36 -11.72
C THR A 188 -9.42 -4.99 -11.82
N CYS A 189 -10.05 -4.88 -12.97
CA CYS A 189 -11.28 -5.57 -13.32
C CYS A 189 -11.02 -6.42 -14.56
N ILE A 190 -11.28 -7.73 -14.46
CA ILE A 190 -11.16 -8.66 -15.59
C ILE A 190 -12.56 -8.85 -16.18
N SER A 191 -12.74 -8.42 -17.42
CA SER A 191 -13.98 -8.55 -18.17
C SER A 191 -13.69 -8.50 -19.66
N GLU A 192 -14.46 -9.24 -20.46
CA GLU A 192 -14.47 -9.11 -21.92
C GLU A 192 -15.15 -7.79 -22.36
N ASP A 193 -16.06 -7.27 -21.56
CA ASP A 193 -16.65 -5.95 -21.76
C ASP A 193 -15.74 -4.86 -21.16
N VAL A 194 -15.03 -4.18 -22.04
CA VAL A 194 -14.07 -3.13 -21.68
C VAL A 194 -14.75 -1.93 -20.99
N GLU A 195 -15.94 -1.53 -21.42
CA GLU A 195 -16.66 -0.40 -20.82
C GLU A 195 -17.20 -0.74 -19.44
N ALA A 196 -17.68 -1.95 -19.23
CA ALA A 196 -18.05 -2.44 -17.90
C ALA A 196 -16.83 -2.47 -16.95
N ALA A 197 -15.67 -2.94 -17.44
CA ALA A 197 -14.43 -2.95 -16.67
C ALA A 197 -13.97 -1.53 -16.29
N LYS A 198 -14.04 -0.58 -17.23
CA LYS A 198 -13.75 0.83 -16.96
C LYS A 198 -14.70 1.43 -15.93
N ALA A 199 -15.99 1.14 -16.01
CA ALA A 199 -16.99 1.63 -15.05
C ALA A 199 -16.71 1.16 -13.61
N VAL A 200 -16.32 -0.09 -13.43
CA VAL A 200 -15.89 -0.63 -12.12
C VAL A 200 -14.67 0.12 -11.61
N ASN A 201 -13.65 0.32 -12.44
CA ASN A 201 -12.43 1.01 -12.05
C ASN A 201 -12.67 2.50 -11.76
N ARG A 202 -13.53 3.20 -12.55
CA ARG A 202 -13.94 4.58 -12.26
C ARG A 202 -14.58 4.70 -10.88
N LYS A 203 -15.49 3.79 -10.53
CA LYS A 203 -16.11 3.75 -9.20
C LYS A 203 -15.08 3.57 -8.08
N THR A 204 -14.10 2.70 -8.28
CA THR A 204 -13.01 2.49 -7.31
C THR A 204 -12.15 3.74 -7.19
N LEU A 205 -11.74 4.34 -8.30
CA LEU A 205 -10.90 5.54 -8.32
C LEU A 205 -11.60 6.77 -7.75
N THR A 206 -12.92 6.87 -7.84
CA THR A 206 -13.69 7.97 -7.24
C THR A 206 -13.39 8.13 -5.75
N SER A 207 -13.30 7.03 -5.01
CA SER A 207 -12.98 7.10 -3.58
C SER A 207 -11.59 7.67 -3.30
N TYR A 208 -10.63 7.43 -4.17
CA TYR A 208 -9.29 8.01 -4.09
C TYR A 208 -9.27 9.48 -4.54
N ALA A 209 -10.06 9.82 -5.57
CA ALA A 209 -10.20 11.20 -6.04
C ALA A 209 -10.80 12.16 -4.98
N MET A 210 -11.54 11.63 -4.01
CA MET A 210 -11.99 12.39 -2.84
C MET A 210 -10.84 12.84 -1.91
N LEU A 211 -9.66 12.24 -2.04
CA LEU A 211 -8.53 12.46 -1.14
C LEU A 211 -7.51 13.44 -1.77
N PRO A 212 -7.21 14.58 -1.11
CA PRO A 212 -6.34 15.62 -1.68
C PRO A 212 -4.94 15.13 -2.07
N ASN A 213 -4.38 14.18 -1.33
CA ASN A 213 -3.05 13.64 -1.63
C ASN A 213 -2.97 12.93 -2.98
N TYR A 214 -4.04 12.23 -3.41
CA TYR A 214 -4.12 11.60 -4.73
C TYR A 214 -4.35 12.64 -5.82
N ARG A 215 -5.26 13.59 -5.63
CA ARG A 215 -5.46 14.68 -6.60
C ARG A 215 -4.17 15.46 -6.83
N ASN A 216 -3.44 15.80 -5.77
CA ASN A 216 -2.16 16.48 -5.88
C ASN A 216 -1.11 15.66 -6.65
N TYR A 217 -1.08 14.35 -6.46
CA TYR A 217 -0.21 13.46 -7.23
C TYR A 217 -0.64 13.43 -8.72
N TRP A 218 -1.92 13.28 -9.01
CA TRP A 218 -2.40 13.24 -10.39
C TRP A 218 -2.25 14.59 -11.10
N LYS A 219 -2.34 15.72 -10.40
CA LYS A 219 -1.96 17.03 -10.95
C LYS A 219 -0.47 17.06 -11.33
N GLU A 220 0.42 16.56 -10.48
CA GLU A 220 1.85 16.42 -10.79
C GLU A 220 2.08 15.48 -12.00
N ALA A 221 1.22 14.50 -12.19
CA ALA A 221 1.27 13.57 -13.33
C ALA A 221 0.65 14.12 -14.64
N GLY A 222 0.19 15.37 -14.64
CA GLY A 222 -0.33 16.06 -15.81
C GLY A 222 -1.86 16.11 -15.93
N TYR A 223 -2.61 15.52 -14.99
CA TYR A 223 -4.09 15.50 -14.99
C TYR A 223 -4.66 16.71 -14.22
N VAL A 224 -4.21 17.91 -14.57
CA VAL A 224 -4.56 19.14 -13.81
C VAL A 224 -6.04 19.48 -14.02
N GLU A 225 -6.51 19.50 -15.27
CA GLU A 225 -7.87 19.91 -15.62
C GLU A 225 -8.92 18.99 -15.00
N GLU A 226 -8.69 17.67 -15.06
CA GLU A 226 -9.57 16.66 -14.48
C GLU A 226 -9.64 16.81 -12.96
N MET A 227 -8.49 17.02 -12.31
CA MET A 227 -8.45 17.15 -10.85
C MET A 227 -9.09 18.45 -10.36
N GLU A 228 -8.96 19.54 -11.11
CA GLU A 228 -9.65 20.80 -10.82
C GLU A 228 -11.18 20.70 -11.04
N ALA A 229 -11.60 19.98 -12.08
CA ALA A 229 -13.02 19.70 -12.29
C ALA A 229 -13.60 18.86 -11.12
N ILE A 230 -12.86 17.86 -10.64
CA ILE A 230 -13.24 17.07 -9.47
C ILE A 230 -13.31 17.95 -8.21
N GLU A 231 -12.35 18.85 -7.99
CA GLU A 231 -12.37 19.75 -6.84
C GLU A 231 -13.60 20.66 -6.84
N LYS A 232 -13.95 21.24 -8.00
CA LYS A 232 -15.18 22.03 -8.16
C LYS A 232 -16.44 21.20 -7.89
N ALA A 233 -16.49 19.97 -8.39
CA ALA A 233 -17.64 19.08 -8.11
C ALA A 233 -17.75 18.71 -6.62
N ILE A 234 -16.64 18.51 -5.91
CA ILE A 234 -16.61 18.28 -4.47
C ILE A 234 -17.16 19.51 -3.71
N GLU A 235 -16.70 20.72 -4.06
CA GLU A 235 -17.15 21.98 -3.46
C GLU A 235 -18.65 22.21 -3.68
N ALA A 236 -19.12 21.91 -4.89
CA ALA A 236 -20.54 22.00 -5.25
C ALA A 236 -21.40 20.84 -4.69
N LYS A 237 -20.79 19.83 -4.06
CA LYS A 237 -21.44 18.57 -3.59
C LYS A 237 -22.07 17.75 -4.71
N GLU A 238 -21.56 17.86 -5.92
CA GLU A 238 -22.01 17.14 -7.12
C GLU A 238 -21.22 15.81 -7.26
N PHE A 239 -21.27 14.96 -6.26
CA PHE A 239 -20.42 13.74 -6.17
C PHE A 239 -20.65 12.75 -7.30
N ASP A 240 -21.87 12.70 -7.86
CA ASP A 240 -22.22 11.81 -8.96
C ASP A 240 -21.50 12.17 -10.28
N ARG A 241 -20.96 13.38 -10.39
CA ARG A 241 -20.18 13.82 -11.55
C ARG A 241 -18.72 13.35 -11.54
N ILE A 242 -18.18 13.08 -10.35
CA ILE A 242 -16.75 12.76 -10.18
C ILE A 242 -16.27 11.60 -11.06
N PRO A 243 -17.01 10.49 -11.22
CA PRO A 243 -16.58 9.36 -12.07
C PRO A 243 -16.51 9.68 -13.56
N HIS A 244 -16.95 10.85 -13.98
CA HIS A 244 -17.07 11.25 -15.39
C HIS A 244 -15.96 12.22 -15.86
N PHE A 245 -15.07 12.61 -14.96
CA PHE A 245 -13.91 13.47 -15.27
C PHE A 245 -12.64 12.69 -15.60
#